data_70761c832bf583d9a068332f3d7c39ac
#
_entry.id   70761c832bf583d9a068332f3d7c39ac
#
_cell.length_a   1.000
_cell.length_b   1.000
_cell.length_c   1.000
_cell.angle_alpha   90.00
_cell.angle_beta   90.00
_cell.angle_gamma   90.00
#
_symmetry.space_group_name_H-M   'P 1'
#
loop_
_entity.id
_entity.type
_entity.pdbx_description
1 polymer ?
#
loop_
_entity_poly.entity_id
_entity_poly.type
_entity_poly.pdbx_seq_one_letter_code
_entity_poly.pdbx_strand_id
1 'polypeptide(L)'
;FQNRKSTLRAKEREVINLVVSQVNDCRYCQSAHTVLGKMNGFSDEQILDIRSGEASFDPKLDALVKFVQETTITRGKPSAQTVENLFSAGYHKGNVVDILIVIGDKIISNYLHGVGRFAIDFPIAPELEAVAA
;
A
#
# COMPACT_ATOMS: atom_id res chain seq x y z
N PHE A 1 -10.82 9.71 -8.18
CA PHE A 1 -9.96 10.85 -7.82
C PHE A 1 -8.47 10.51 -7.93
N GLN A 2 -8.00 9.48 -7.24
CA GLN A 2 -6.57 9.12 -7.24
C GLN A 2 -6.03 8.69 -8.61
N ASN A 3 -6.89 8.33 -9.55
CA ASN A 3 -6.48 7.91 -10.90
C ASN A 3 -6.36 9.07 -11.89
N ARG A 4 -6.87 10.25 -11.52
CA ARG A 4 -6.98 11.39 -12.44
C ARG A 4 -5.70 12.21 -12.43
N LYS A 5 -4.97 12.17 -13.55
CA LYS A 5 -3.70 12.90 -13.70
C LYS A 5 -2.62 12.51 -12.69
N SER A 6 -2.67 11.29 -12.16
CA SER A 6 -1.64 10.79 -11.27
C SER A 6 -0.34 10.53 -12.03
N THR A 7 0.80 10.80 -11.38
CA THR A 7 2.12 10.44 -11.88
C THR A 7 2.47 8.98 -11.59
N LEU A 8 1.61 8.28 -10.82
CA LEU A 8 1.82 6.89 -10.43
C LEU A 8 1.11 5.94 -11.39
N ARG A 9 1.75 4.80 -11.65
CA ARG A 9 1.13 3.70 -12.40
C ARG A 9 0.10 3.00 -11.51
N ALA A 10 -0.85 2.29 -12.13
CA ALA A 10 -1.84 1.50 -11.41
C ALA A 10 -1.18 0.51 -10.43
N LYS A 11 -0.09 -0.13 -10.84
CA LYS A 11 0.68 -1.05 -10.02
C LYS A 11 1.20 -0.40 -8.74
N GLU A 12 1.72 0.81 -8.85
CA GLU A 12 2.23 1.58 -7.70
C GLU A 12 1.10 1.98 -6.75
N ARG A 13 -0.05 2.37 -7.30
CA ARG A 13 -1.23 2.67 -6.47
C ARG A 13 -1.70 1.46 -5.69
N GLU A 14 -1.69 0.26 -6.28
CA GLU A 14 -2.07 -0.96 -5.57
C GLU A 14 -1.07 -1.32 -4.47
N VAL A 15 0.23 -1.08 -4.68
CA VAL A 15 1.24 -1.21 -3.61
C VAL A 15 0.86 -0.34 -2.41
N ILE A 16 0.55 0.93 -2.65
CA ILE A 16 0.19 1.86 -1.59
C ILE A 16 -1.09 1.40 -0.87
N ASN A 17 -2.10 1.02 -1.63
CA ASN A 17 -3.37 0.56 -1.08
C ASN A 17 -3.19 -0.67 -0.16
N LEU A 18 -2.36 -1.62 -0.58
CA LEU A 18 -2.08 -2.83 0.20
C LEU A 18 -1.36 -2.50 1.50
N VAL A 19 -0.31 -1.67 1.44
CA VAL A 19 0.49 -1.31 2.62
C VAL A 19 -0.35 -0.55 3.65
N VAL A 20 -1.08 0.47 3.21
CA VAL A 20 -1.91 1.28 4.12
C VAL A 20 -3.01 0.43 4.76
N SER A 21 -3.65 -0.44 3.97
CA SER A 21 -4.71 -1.33 4.46
C SER A 21 -4.19 -2.35 5.46
N GLN A 22 -2.93 -2.79 5.31
CA GLN A 22 -2.30 -3.70 6.26
C GLN A 22 -1.96 -2.96 7.56
N VAL A 23 -1.37 -1.78 7.48
CA VAL A 23 -1.04 -0.97 8.67
C VAL A 23 -2.29 -0.68 9.50
N ASN A 24 -3.39 -0.34 8.84
CA ASN A 24 -4.65 0.03 9.50
C ASN A 24 -5.57 -1.17 9.78
N ASP A 25 -5.12 -2.37 9.48
CA ASP A 25 -5.85 -3.62 9.70
C ASP A 25 -7.27 -3.61 9.12
N CYS A 26 -7.41 -3.10 7.89
CA CYS A 26 -8.68 -3.15 7.18
C CYS A 26 -8.78 -4.45 6.38
N ARG A 27 -9.45 -5.45 6.94
CA ARG A 27 -9.58 -6.78 6.30
C ARG A 27 -10.32 -6.70 4.96
N TYR A 28 -11.36 -5.89 4.88
CA TYR A 28 -12.06 -5.64 3.61
C TYR A 28 -11.10 -5.09 2.55
N CYS A 29 -10.35 -4.06 2.91
CA CYS A 29 -9.43 -3.39 2.00
C CYS A 29 -8.27 -4.30 1.58
N GLN A 30 -7.72 -5.08 2.52
CA GLN A 30 -6.69 -6.08 2.20
C GLN A 30 -7.22 -7.08 1.18
N SER A 31 -8.44 -7.53 1.34
CA SER A 31 -9.07 -8.53 0.46
C SER A 31 -9.35 -7.94 -0.93
N ALA A 32 -9.92 -6.75 -1.00
CA ALA A 32 -10.20 -6.06 -2.26
C ALA A 32 -8.90 -5.80 -3.04
N HIS A 33 -7.87 -5.27 -2.38
CA HIS A 33 -6.63 -4.93 -3.06
C HIS A 33 -5.73 -6.13 -3.33
N THR A 34 -5.94 -7.27 -2.69
CA THR A 34 -5.34 -8.54 -3.12
C THR A 34 -5.86 -8.91 -4.52
N VAL A 35 -7.17 -8.83 -4.75
CA VAL A 35 -7.75 -9.08 -6.07
C VAL A 35 -7.24 -8.08 -7.10
N LEU A 36 -7.31 -6.79 -6.78
CA LEU A 36 -6.86 -5.72 -7.68
C LEU A 36 -5.36 -5.78 -7.96
N GLY A 37 -4.56 -6.14 -6.96
CA GLY A 37 -3.12 -6.33 -7.13
C GLY A 37 -2.81 -7.47 -8.09
N LYS A 38 -3.51 -8.58 -7.98
CA LYS A 38 -3.37 -9.71 -8.92
C LYS A 38 -3.78 -9.30 -10.33
N MET A 39 -4.85 -8.53 -10.49
CA MET A 39 -5.27 -7.99 -11.78
C MET A 39 -4.22 -7.06 -12.40
N ASN A 40 -3.39 -6.43 -11.59
CA ASN A 40 -2.29 -5.58 -12.03
C ASN A 40 -0.97 -6.33 -12.18
N GLY A 41 -0.98 -7.65 -12.07
CA GLY A 41 0.15 -8.51 -12.39
C GLY A 41 1.01 -8.96 -11.22
N PHE A 42 0.62 -8.69 -9.98
CA PHE A 42 1.31 -9.25 -8.82
C PHE A 42 0.90 -10.69 -8.56
N SER A 43 1.87 -11.53 -8.16
CA SER A 43 1.59 -12.88 -7.67
C SER A 43 1.08 -12.82 -6.22
N ASP A 44 0.49 -13.91 -5.75
CA ASP A 44 0.09 -14.03 -4.34
C ASP A 44 1.27 -13.81 -3.39
N GLU A 45 2.45 -14.37 -3.70
CA GLU A 45 3.66 -14.20 -2.90
C GLU A 45 4.13 -12.74 -2.85
N GLN A 46 4.11 -12.06 -4.00
CA GLN A 46 4.48 -10.64 -4.07
C GLN A 46 3.53 -9.77 -3.24
N ILE A 47 2.25 -10.08 -3.25
CA ILE A 47 1.24 -9.35 -2.45
C ILE A 47 1.51 -9.54 -0.95
N LEU A 48 1.84 -10.77 -0.53
CA LEU A 48 2.20 -11.03 0.87
C LEU A 48 3.45 -10.26 1.29
N ASP A 49 4.47 -10.22 0.43
CA ASP A 49 5.69 -9.43 0.68
C ASP A 49 5.36 -7.95 0.85
N ILE A 50 4.58 -7.38 -0.07
CA ILE A 50 4.17 -5.97 -0.01
C ILE A 50 3.44 -5.68 1.31
N ARG A 51 2.51 -6.53 1.68
CA ARG A 51 1.76 -6.38 2.94
C ARG A 51 2.66 -6.49 4.17
N SER A 52 3.72 -7.31 4.09
CA SER A 52 4.69 -7.43 5.19
C SER A 52 5.72 -6.30 5.26
N GLY A 53 5.73 -5.39 4.30
CA GLY A 53 6.59 -4.21 4.35
C GLY A 53 7.83 -4.28 3.49
N GLU A 54 7.85 -5.15 2.49
CA GLU A 54 8.98 -5.27 1.58
C GLU A 54 8.55 -5.66 0.16
N ALA A 55 9.40 -5.40 -0.80
CA ALA A 55 9.20 -5.81 -2.19
C ALA A 55 10.56 -6.13 -2.81
N SER A 56 11.24 -7.15 -2.29
CA SER A 56 12.59 -7.52 -2.69
C SER A 56 12.72 -7.88 -4.18
N PHE A 57 11.61 -8.21 -4.83
CA PHE A 57 11.56 -8.51 -6.26
C PHE A 57 11.66 -7.27 -7.16
N ASP A 58 11.55 -6.05 -6.60
CA ASP A 58 11.62 -4.80 -7.36
C ASP A 58 12.15 -3.69 -6.44
N PRO A 59 13.43 -3.27 -6.58
CA PRO A 59 14.03 -2.27 -5.69
C PRO A 59 13.30 -0.93 -5.66
N LYS A 60 12.69 -0.51 -6.77
CA LYS A 60 11.92 0.74 -6.81
C LYS A 60 10.64 0.62 -5.99
N LEU A 61 9.92 -0.49 -6.14
CA LEU A 61 8.73 -0.77 -5.34
C LEU A 61 9.08 -0.99 -3.87
N ASP A 62 10.21 -1.60 -3.56
CA ASP A 62 10.66 -1.79 -2.19
C ASP A 62 10.81 -0.46 -1.44
N ALA A 63 11.43 0.53 -2.09
CA ALA A 63 11.55 1.87 -1.53
C ALA A 63 10.18 2.52 -1.32
N LEU A 64 9.25 2.32 -2.24
CA LEU A 64 7.88 2.80 -2.12
C LEU A 64 7.16 2.15 -0.94
N VAL A 65 7.24 0.83 -0.81
CA VAL A 65 6.64 0.08 0.30
C VAL A 65 7.13 0.62 1.63
N LYS A 66 8.44 0.77 1.79
CA LYS A 66 9.05 1.24 3.04
C LYS A 66 8.65 2.67 3.38
N PHE A 67 8.61 3.54 2.36
CA PHE A 67 8.16 4.92 2.54
C PHE A 67 6.69 4.98 2.98
N VAL A 68 5.82 4.23 2.32
CA VAL A 68 4.38 4.22 2.63
C VAL A 68 4.12 3.64 4.02
N GLN A 69 4.77 2.54 4.36
CA GLN A 69 4.62 1.91 5.67
C GLN A 69 5.04 2.86 6.80
N GLU A 70 6.24 3.42 6.71
CA GLU A 70 6.75 4.32 7.74
C GLU A 70 5.92 5.59 7.84
N THR A 71 5.55 6.19 6.70
CA THR A 71 4.72 7.39 6.66
C THR A 71 3.36 7.16 7.31
N THR A 72 2.75 6.00 7.05
CA THR A 72 1.43 5.65 7.62
C THR A 72 1.53 5.40 9.12
N ILE A 73 2.51 4.62 9.55
CA ILE A 73 2.72 4.31 10.99
C ILE A 73 3.03 5.57 11.78
N THR A 74 3.85 6.48 11.25
CA THR A 74 4.30 7.68 11.94
C THR A 74 3.37 8.87 11.72
N ARG A 75 2.30 8.71 10.99
CA ARG A 75 1.36 9.80 10.65
C ARG A 75 2.06 10.96 9.94
N GLY A 76 2.85 10.64 8.93
CA GLY A 76 3.49 11.64 8.08
C GLY A 76 4.88 12.07 8.52
N LYS A 77 5.56 11.30 9.36
CA LYS A 77 6.90 11.63 9.86
C LYS A 77 7.93 10.55 9.53
N PRO A 78 8.10 10.19 8.24
CA PRO A 78 9.14 9.23 7.87
C PRO A 78 10.53 9.82 8.17
N SER A 79 11.52 8.95 8.41
CA SER A 79 12.89 9.38 8.60
C SER A 79 13.45 10.03 7.34
N ALA A 80 14.43 10.90 7.50
CA ALA A 80 15.13 11.51 6.37
C ALA A 80 15.75 10.45 5.45
N GLN A 81 16.27 9.36 6.03
CA GLN A 81 16.88 8.27 5.25
C GLN A 81 15.83 7.58 4.36
N THR A 82 14.66 7.33 4.88
CA THR A 82 13.57 6.70 4.11
C THR A 82 13.13 7.60 2.95
N VAL A 83 13.03 8.90 3.18
CA VAL A 83 12.71 9.87 2.11
C VAL A 83 13.81 9.89 1.05
N GLU A 84 15.08 9.93 1.47
CA GLU A 84 16.21 9.89 0.55
C GLU A 84 16.24 8.60 -0.27
N ASN A 85 15.97 7.46 0.35
CA ASN A 85 15.89 6.18 -0.34
C ASN A 85 14.79 6.17 -1.41
N LEU A 86 13.65 6.82 -1.14
CA LEU A 86 12.58 6.96 -2.11
C LEU A 86 13.05 7.74 -3.35
N PHE A 87 13.71 8.88 -3.15
CA PHE A 87 14.24 9.67 -4.26
C PHE A 87 15.36 8.93 -5.01
N SER A 88 16.25 8.26 -4.29
CA SER A 88 17.31 7.45 -4.90
C SER A 88 16.78 6.31 -5.76
N ALA A 89 15.60 5.77 -5.42
CA ALA A 89 14.94 4.73 -6.20
C ALA A 89 14.30 5.25 -7.50
N GLY A 90 14.23 6.58 -7.68
CA GLY A 90 13.74 7.20 -8.90
C GLY A 90 12.42 7.94 -8.79
N TYR A 91 11.87 8.07 -7.59
CA TYR A 91 10.69 8.92 -7.38
C TYR A 91 11.12 10.38 -7.21
N HIS A 92 10.25 11.30 -7.60
CA HIS A 92 10.49 12.74 -7.47
C HIS A 92 9.44 13.40 -6.59
N LYS A 93 9.60 14.69 -6.31
CA LYS A 93 8.71 15.42 -5.40
C LYS A 93 7.24 15.37 -5.81
N GLY A 94 6.96 15.42 -7.11
CA GLY A 94 5.58 15.30 -7.62
C GLY A 94 4.95 13.94 -7.30
N ASN A 95 5.77 12.87 -7.35
CA ASN A 95 5.30 11.54 -6.95
C ASN A 95 4.92 11.50 -5.47
N VAL A 96 5.67 12.20 -4.60
CA VAL A 96 5.38 12.23 -3.16
C VAL A 96 3.98 12.76 -2.91
N VAL A 97 3.58 13.83 -3.59
CA VAL A 97 2.22 14.39 -3.45
C VAL A 97 1.18 13.35 -3.86
N ASP A 98 1.38 12.68 -4.99
CA ASP A 98 0.45 11.65 -5.45
C ASP A 98 0.42 10.43 -4.52
N ILE A 99 1.56 10.03 -3.97
CA ILE A 99 1.65 8.96 -2.97
C ILE A 99 0.81 9.33 -1.74
N LEU A 100 0.96 10.56 -1.23
CA LEU A 100 0.21 11.02 -0.06
C LEU A 100 -1.29 11.09 -0.33
N ILE A 101 -1.69 11.46 -1.54
CA ILE A 101 -3.11 11.45 -1.94
C ILE A 101 -3.68 10.03 -1.86
N VAL A 102 -2.95 9.03 -2.37
CA VAL A 102 -3.39 7.64 -2.32
C VAL A 102 -3.45 7.14 -0.87
N ILE A 103 -2.44 7.47 -0.06
CA ILE A 103 -2.44 7.12 1.37
C ILE A 103 -3.68 7.70 2.06
N GLY A 104 -3.94 8.99 1.86
CA GLY A 104 -5.09 9.66 2.47
C GLY A 104 -6.42 9.07 2.05
N ASP A 105 -6.59 8.82 0.76
CA ASP A 105 -7.78 8.18 0.21
C ASP A 105 -8.01 6.79 0.83
N LYS A 106 -6.95 6.01 0.96
CA LYS A 106 -7.06 4.68 1.53
C LYS A 106 -7.32 4.70 3.03
N ILE A 107 -6.78 5.65 3.76
CA ILE A 107 -7.11 5.83 5.19
C ILE A 107 -8.61 6.10 5.36
N ILE A 108 -9.18 6.96 4.51
CA ILE A 108 -10.63 7.21 4.53
C ILE A 108 -11.40 5.91 4.33
N SER A 109 -11.04 5.11 3.34
CA SER A 109 -11.69 3.83 3.06
C SER A 109 -11.52 2.84 4.21
N ASN A 110 -10.29 2.74 4.77
CA ASN A 110 -10.02 1.86 5.91
C ASN A 110 -10.94 2.22 7.10
N TYR A 111 -11.05 3.50 7.40
CA TYR A 111 -11.86 3.97 8.53
C TYR A 111 -13.34 3.78 8.27
N LEU A 112 -13.78 4.03 7.03
CA LEU A 112 -15.18 3.82 6.64
C LEU A 112 -15.59 2.36 6.85
N HIS A 113 -14.76 1.41 6.43
CA HIS A 113 -15.03 -0.01 6.64
C HIS A 113 -14.96 -0.42 8.11
N GLY A 114 -14.09 0.21 8.89
CA GLY A 114 -14.02 0.00 10.33
C GLY A 114 -15.26 0.48 11.07
N VAL A 115 -15.76 1.66 10.70
CA VAL A 115 -16.98 2.25 11.27
C VAL A 115 -18.23 1.50 10.81
N GLY A 116 -18.31 1.21 9.51
CA GLY A 116 -19.50 0.60 8.90
C GLY A 116 -19.61 -0.91 9.11
N ARG A 117 -18.51 -1.60 9.38
CA ARG A 117 -18.43 -3.06 9.55
C ARG A 117 -19.10 -3.83 8.41
N PHE A 118 -18.81 -3.42 7.18
CA PHE A 118 -19.37 -4.04 5.99
C PHE A 118 -18.84 -5.48 5.83
N ALA A 119 -19.74 -6.36 5.34
CA ALA A 119 -19.34 -7.72 5.00
C ALA A 119 -18.31 -7.71 3.87
N ILE A 120 -17.33 -8.62 3.95
CA ILE A 120 -16.31 -8.74 2.91
C ILE A 120 -16.90 -9.57 1.76
N ASP A 121 -17.04 -8.94 0.61
CA ASP A 121 -17.58 -9.55 -0.61
C ASP A 121 -16.48 -9.89 -1.65
N PHE A 122 -15.25 -9.97 -1.20
CA PHE A 122 -14.10 -10.46 -1.94
C PHE A 122 -13.59 -11.75 -1.28
N PRO A 123 -12.79 -12.56 -1.99
CA PRO A 123 -12.04 -13.62 -1.32
C PRO A 123 -11.22 -13.03 -0.17
N ILE A 124 -11.34 -13.61 1.01
CA ILE A 124 -10.68 -13.08 2.20
C ILE A 124 -9.18 -13.22 2.09
N ALA A 125 -8.45 -12.11 2.24
CA ALA A 125 -7.00 -12.11 2.19
C ALA A 125 -6.41 -12.91 3.38
N PRO A 126 -5.31 -13.65 3.17
CA PRO A 126 -4.64 -14.34 4.27
C PRO A 126 -4.18 -13.37 5.35
N GLU A 127 -4.19 -13.80 6.59
CA GLU A 127 -3.56 -13.07 7.68
C GLU A 127 -2.06 -13.30 7.64
N LEU A 128 -1.26 -12.24 7.83
CA LEU A 128 0.20 -12.36 7.77
C LEU A 128 0.78 -13.27 8.85
N GLU A 129 0.22 -13.24 10.05
CA GLU A 129 0.67 -14.08 11.16
C GLU A 129 0.49 -15.57 10.85
N ALA A 130 -0.63 -15.93 10.22
CA ALA A 130 -0.90 -17.32 9.81
C ALA A 130 0.06 -17.77 8.69
N VAL A 131 0.50 -16.86 7.82
CA VAL A 131 1.44 -17.16 6.74
C VAL A 131 2.88 -17.23 7.26
N ALA A 132 3.24 -16.39 8.24
CA ALA A 132 4.58 -16.34 8.84
C ALA A 132 4.87 -17.55 9.75
N ALA A 133 3.85 -18.20 10.24
CA ALA A 133 3.98 -19.41 11.05
C ALA A 133 4.22 -20.64 10.19
#